data_48a0afa36c9d110c3b7b7f182377883f
#
_entry.id   48a0afa36c9d110c3b7b7f182377883f
#
_cell.length_a   1.000
_cell.length_b   1.000
_cell.length_c   1.000
_cell.angle_alpha   90.00
_cell.angle_beta   90.00
_cell.angle_gamma   90.00
#
_symmetry.space_group_name_H-M   'P 1'
#
loop_
_entity.id
_entity.type
_entity.pdbx_description
1 polymer ?
#
loop_
_entity_poly.entity_id
_entity_poly.type
_entity_poly.pdbx_seq_one_letter_code
_entity_poly.pdbx_strand_id
1 'polypeptide(L)'
;MNPESESTVVDGVHYHQFDIVIVGAGGAGMRAAIEAGPGAKTAVISKLYPTRSHTGVAQGGMAAALANVEEDSWEWHTFDTIKGGDYLVDQDAAEILAKEAIDAVIDLENMGLPFNRTPEGKIDQRRFGGHTRDHGKAPVRRACYAADRTGHMILQTLFQNCVRLGINFFNEYYVLDLVMTNVDGVDQPSGVVAIDLSSGELHVFQAKAIIFATGGFGKIYKTTSNAHTLTGDGVGIIWRKGLPLEDMEFFQFHPTGLAGLGILLTEGARGEGAILRNASGERFMERYAPTIKDLAPRDIVARCMVQEVAEGRGAGPNKDYVYLDCTHLGAEVLETKLPDITEFARTYLGVDPVTEP
;
A
#
# COMPACT_ATOMS: atom_id res chain seq x y z
N MET A 1 -15.75 -12.46 -15.98
CA MET A 1 -17.11 -12.96 -16.25
C MET A 1 -18.00 -12.13 -15.38
N ASN A 2 -18.86 -11.25 -15.97
CA ASN A 2 -19.97 -10.69 -15.22
C ASN A 2 -20.97 -11.85 -15.06
N PRO A 3 -21.27 -12.32 -13.87
CA PRO A 3 -22.48 -13.07 -13.70
C PRO A 3 -23.60 -12.08 -14.06
N GLU A 4 -24.56 -12.49 -14.86
CA GLU A 4 -25.89 -11.89 -14.86
C GLU A 4 -26.41 -12.10 -13.41
N SER A 5 -25.95 -11.23 -12.49
CA SER A 5 -26.54 -11.21 -11.14
C SER A 5 -27.98 -10.80 -11.38
N GLU A 6 -28.91 -11.65 -10.99
CA GLU A 6 -30.33 -11.37 -11.04
C GLU A 6 -30.55 -9.97 -10.46
N SER A 7 -30.69 -8.98 -11.35
CA SER A 7 -31.06 -7.64 -10.96
C SER A 7 -32.53 -7.43 -11.26
N THR A 8 -33.23 -6.79 -10.35
CA THR A 8 -34.57 -6.29 -10.60
C THR A 8 -34.47 -4.86 -11.06
N VAL A 9 -35.02 -4.52 -12.23
CA VAL A 9 -35.02 -3.14 -12.75
C VAL A 9 -36.33 -2.46 -12.36
N VAL A 10 -36.20 -1.31 -11.67
CA VAL A 10 -37.35 -0.46 -11.29
C VAL A 10 -36.99 0.99 -11.71
N ASP A 11 -37.83 1.61 -12.51
CA ASP A 11 -37.66 2.97 -13.00
C ASP A 11 -36.25 3.26 -13.59
N GLY A 12 -35.68 2.26 -14.30
CA GLY A 12 -34.39 2.38 -14.95
C GLY A 12 -33.18 2.21 -13.98
N VAL A 13 -33.42 1.83 -12.74
CA VAL A 13 -32.39 1.52 -11.74
C VAL A 13 -32.30 0.02 -11.52
N HIS A 14 -31.08 -0.52 -11.54
CA HIS A 14 -30.82 -1.95 -11.31
C HIS A 14 -30.62 -2.23 -9.82
N TYR A 15 -31.42 -3.12 -9.24
CA TYR A 15 -31.33 -3.52 -7.83
C TYR A 15 -30.70 -4.91 -7.72
N HIS A 16 -29.65 -5.01 -6.96
CA HIS A 16 -28.93 -6.26 -6.63
C HIS A 16 -29.04 -6.56 -5.14
N GLN A 17 -29.06 -7.84 -4.80
CA GLN A 17 -29.12 -8.27 -3.41
C GLN A 17 -27.96 -9.23 -3.08
N PHE A 18 -27.20 -8.86 -2.05
CA PHE A 18 -26.07 -9.61 -1.53
C PHE A 18 -26.12 -9.70 -0.01
N ASP A 19 -25.35 -10.62 0.57
CA ASP A 19 -25.12 -10.63 2.01
C ASP A 19 -24.05 -9.59 2.39
N ILE A 20 -22.98 -9.53 1.59
CA ILE A 20 -21.86 -8.63 1.82
C ILE A 20 -21.52 -7.87 0.51
N VAL A 21 -21.36 -6.57 0.64
CA VAL A 21 -20.84 -5.72 -0.43
C VAL A 21 -19.50 -5.14 0.00
N ILE A 22 -18.49 -5.31 -0.83
CA ILE A 22 -17.14 -4.79 -0.61
C ILE A 22 -16.86 -3.70 -1.66
N VAL A 23 -16.59 -2.49 -1.21
CA VAL A 23 -16.28 -1.35 -2.05
C VAL A 23 -14.76 -1.19 -2.15
N GLY A 24 -14.21 -1.55 -3.32
CA GLY A 24 -12.77 -1.54 -3.60
C GLY A 24 -12.19 -2.94 -3.76
N ALA A 25 -11.49 -3.16 -4.88
CA ALA A 25 -10.86 -4.43 -5.25
C ALA A 25 -9.32 -4.37 -5.13
N GLY A 26 -8.81 -3.66 -4.14
CA GLY A 26 -7.40 -3.70 -3.73
C GLY A 26 -7.09 -4.91 -2.85
N GLY A 27 -5.89 -4.96 -2.29
CA GLY A 27 -5.45 -6.05 -1.42
C GLY A 27 -6.43 -6.32 -0.28
N ALA A 28 -6.85 -5.28 0.44
CA ALA A 28 -7.78 -5.39 1.56
C ALA A 28 -9.15 -5.93 1.12
N GLY A 29 -9.72 -5.37 0.04
CA GLY A 29 -11.04 -5.79 -0.44
C GLY A 29 -11.06 -7.23 -0.96
N MET A 30 -10.04 -7.63 -1.71
CA MET A 30 -9.93 -9.01 -2.20
C MET A 30 -9.65 -10.02 -1.07
N ARG A 31 -8.84 -9.65 -0.06
CA ARG A 31 -8.65 -10.51 1.11
C ARG A 31 -9.95 -10.69 1.89
N ALA A 32 -10.71 -9.60 2.09
CA ALA A 32 -12.03 -9.67 2.70
C ALA A 32 -13.01 -10.54 1.89
N ALA A 33 -12.99 -10.43 0.55
CA ALA A 33 -13.82 -11.25 -0.32
C ALA A 33 -13.48 -12.74 -0.25
N ILE A 34 -12.19 -13.09 -0.16
CA ILE A 34 -11.74 -14.48 0.02
C ILE A 34 -12.25 -15.07 1.33
N GLU A 35 -12.22 -14.29 2.41
CA GLU A 35 -12.71 -14.73 3.72
C GLU A 35 -14.23 -14.91 3.74
N ALA A 36 -14.96 -13.94 3.18
CA ALA A 36 -16.42 -13.93 3.19
C ALA A 36 -17.04 -14.90 2.17
N GLY A 37 -16.39 -15.10 1.01
CA GLY A 37 -16.96 -15.78 -0.15
C GLY A 37 -17.50 -17.20 0.10
N PRO A 38 -16.84 -18.05 0.89
CA PRO A 38 -17.33 -19.40 1.17
C PRO A 38 -18.64 -19.44 1.97
N GLY A 39 -18.95 -18.40 2.72
CA GLY A 39 -20.10 -18.38 3.65
C GLY A 39 -21.22 -17.41 3.30
N ALA A 40 -21.02 -16.51 2.33
CA ALA A 40 -21.96 -15.44 2.04
C ALA A 40 -21.98 -15.06 0.54
N LYS A 41 -23.14 -14.65 0.03
CA LYS A 41 -23.25 -14.07 -1.32
C LYS A 41 -22.57 -12.70 -1.32
N THR A 42 -21.36 -12.64 -1.86
CA THR A 42 -20.48 -11.47 -1.78
C THR A 42 -20.31 -10.81 -3.14
N ALA A 43 -20.40 -9.48 -3.17
CA ALA A 43 -20.05 -8.64 -4.32
C ALA A 43 -18.86 -7.76 -4.00
N VAL A 44 -17.94 -7.63 -4.96
CA VAL A 44 -16.84 -6.66 -4.94
C VAL A 44 -17.08 -5.62 -6.03
N ILE A 45 -17.22 -4.36 -5.64
CA ILE A 45 -17.47 -3.24 -6.55
C ILE A 45 -16.18 -2.43 -6.68
N SER A 46 -15.72 -2.20 -7.91
CA SER A 46 -14.48 -1.49 -8.16
C SER A 46 -14.59 -0.52 -9.31
N LYS A 47 -14.13 0.71 -9.11
CA LYS A 47 -14.08 1.72 -10.17
C LYS A 47 -13.05 1.46 -11.26
N LEU A 48 -12.15 0.50 -11.03
CA LEU A 48 -11.17 0.00 -11.99
C LEU A 48 -11.23 -1.52 -12.06
N TYR A 49 -10.60 -2.07 -13.09
CA TYR A 49 -10.32 -3.50 -13.11
C TYR A 49 -9.41 -3.87 -11.92
N PRO A 50 -9.68 -4.96 -11.17
CA PRO A 50 -9.01 -5.28 -9.90
C PRO A 50 -7.48 -5.26 -9.97
N THR A 51 -6.90 -5.83 -11.04
CA THR A 51 -5.44 -5.89 -11.22
C THR A 51 -4.78 -4.53 -11.52
N ARG A 52 -5.55 -3.45 -11.63
CA ARG A 52 -5.08 -2.07 -11.74
C ARG A 52 -5.17 -1.29 -10.43
N SER A 53 -5.52 -1.96 -9.34
CA SER A 53 -5.57 -1.35 -8.01
C SER A 53 -4.19 -0.85 -7.56
N HIS A 54 -4.20 0.18 -6.72
CA HIS A 54 -2.97 0.80 -6.18
C HIS A 54 -2.08 -0.17 -5.38
N THR A 55 -2.63 -1.24 -4.82
CA THR A 55 -1.83 -2.31 -4.20
C THR A 55 -0.73 -2.81 -5.14
N GLY A 56 -0.99 -2.86 -6.45
CA GLY A 56 -0.04 -3.32 -7.45
C GLY A 56 1.24 -2.49 -7.58
N VAL A 57 1.26 -1.25 -7.09
CA VAL A 57 2.45 -0.38 -7.14
C VAL A 57 3.31 -0.45 -5.87
N ALA A 58 2.91 -1.23 -4.87
CA ALA A 58 3.71 -1.43 -3.67
C ALA A 58 4.94 -2.29 -3.98
N GLN A 59 6.13 -1.74 -3.72
CA GLN A 59 7.41 -2.33 -4.11
C GLN A 59 8.16 -2.94 -2.93
N GLY A 60 7.96 -2.38 -1.73
CA GLY A 60 8.81 -2.62 -0.57
C GLY A 60 8.77 -4.03 0.01
N GLY A 61 7.61 -4.55 0.27
CA GLY A 61 7.40 -5.82 0.96
C GLY A 61 6.34 -5.71 2.06
N MET A 62 6.13 -6.83 2.76
CA MET A 62 5.28 -6.93 3.95
C MET A 62 6.15 -7.13 5.19
N ALA A 63 5.94 -6.33 6.22
CA ALA A 63 6.63 -6.49 7.50
C ALA A 63 6.01 -7.65 8.29
N ALA A 64 6.82 -8.67 8.61
CA ALA A 64 6.45 -9.76 9.50
C ALA A 64 7.71 -10.31 10.18
N ALA A 65 7.66 -10.47 11.50
CA ALA A 65 8.81 -10.91 12.30
C ALA A 65 9.00 -12.44 12.21
N LEU A 66 9.34 -12.95 11.00
CA LEU A 66 9.53 -14.39 10.75
C LEU A 66 10.85 -14.93 11.36
N ALA A 67 11.81 -14.07 11.64
CA ALA A 67 13.15 -14.43 12.09
C ALA A 67 13.88 -15.47 11.17
N ASN A 68 13.63 -15.43 9.87
CA ASN A 68 14.19 -16.37 8.91
C ASN A 68 15.65 -16.08 8.58
N VAL A 69 16.05 -14.82 8.60
CA VAL A 69 17.37 -14.33 8.15
C VAL A 69 18.23 -13.89 9.34
N GLU A 70 17.63 -13.22 10.30
CA GLU A 70 18.27 -12.77 11.53
C GLU A 70 17.24 -12.78 12.66
N GLU A 71 17.67 -12.70 13.90
CA GLU A 71 16.78 -12.68 15.07
C GLU A 71 15.84 -11.47 15.00
N ASP A 72 14.55 -11.72 15.16
CA ASP A 72 13.48 -10.73 15.18
C ASP A 72 12.31 -11.22 16.04
N SER A 73 11.46 -10.32 16.50
CA SER A 73 10.27 -10.65 17.26
C SER A 73 9.10 -9.71 16.98
N TRP A 74 7.88 -10.19 17.21
CA TRP A 74 6.68 -9.39 17.07
C TRP A 74 6.63 -8.24 18.10
N GLU A 75 7.26 -8.38 19.28
CA GLU A 75 7.34 -7.32 20.29
C GLU A 75 8.18 -6.13 19.77
N TRP A 76 9.28 -6.41 19.05
CA TRP A 76 10.05 -5.34 18.41
C TRP A 76 9.29 -4.71 17.26
N HIS A 77 8.51 -5.51 16.52
CA HIS A 77 7.62 -4.99 15.47
C HIS A 77 6.54 -4.07 16.06
N THR A 78 5.89 -4.49 17.15
CA THR A 78 4.93 -3.67 17.90
C THR A 78 5.55 -2.35 18.37
N PHE A 79 6.76 -2.42 18.97
CA PHE A 79 7.47 -1.23 19.41
C PHE A 79 7.74 -0.25 18.26
N ASP A 80 8.22 -0.76 17.12
CA ASP A 80 8.49 0.08 15.95
C ASP A 80 7.21 0.74 15.42
N THR A 81 6.09 0.02 15.42
CA THR A 81 4.78 0.51 14.97
C THR A 81 4.26 1.63 15.89
N ILE A 82 4.27 1.41 17.20
CA ILE A 82 3.82 2.40 18.18
C ILE A 82 4.71 3.64 18.14
N LYS A 83 6.03 3.45 18.11
CA LYS A 83 6.99 4.56 18.04
C LYS A 83 6.89 5.32 16.71
N GLY A 84 6.69 4.62 15.60
CA GLY A 84 6.50 5.22 14.28
C GLY A 84 5.24 6.07 14.18
N GLY A 85 4.22 5.78 14.96
CA GLY A 85 3.00 6.55 15.13
C GLY A 85 3.07 7.59 16.25
N ASP A 86 4.27 7.98 16.70
CA ASP A 86 4.49 8.96 17.79
C ASP A 86 3.71 8.66 19.08
N TYR A 87 3.47 7.38 19.37
CA TYR A 87 2.69 6.87 20.53
C TYR A 87 1.21 7.31 20.54
N LEU A 88 0.68 7.79 19.42
CA LEU A 88 -0.74 8.19 19.26
C LEU A 88 -1.64 7.04 18.81
N VAL A 89 -1.04 5.97 18.29
CA VAL A 89 -1.78 4.81 17.77
C VAL A 89 -2.47 4.01 18.89
N ASP A 90 -3.54 3.30 18.53
CA ASP A 90 -4.09 2.24 19.38
C ASP A 90 -3.02 1.13 19.53
N GLN A 91 -2.49 1.00 20.76
CA GLN A 91 -1.38 0.09 21.03
C GLN A 91 -1.79 -1.37 20.99
N ASP A 92 -3.04 -1.68 21.35
CA ASP A 92 -3.58 -3.05 21.28
C ASP A 92 -3.73 -3.47 19.80
N ALA A 93 -4.21 -2.57 18.95
CA ALA A 93 -4.29 -2.79 17.50
C ALA A 93 -2.90 -2.97 16.87
N ALA A 94 -1.90 -2.19 17.29
CA ALA A 94 -0.51 -2.34 16.82
C ALA A 94 0.09 -3.68 17.22
N GLU A 95 -0.21 -4.19 18.44
CA GLU A 95 0.22 -5.50 18.90
C GLU A 95 -0.41 -6.63 18.09
N ILE A 96 -1.74 -6.57 17.87
CA ILE A 96 -2.48 -7.53 17.05
C ILE A 96 -1.90 -7.57 15.64
N LEU A 97 -1.70 -6.40 15.00
CA LEU A 97 -1.11 -6.31 13.67
C LEU A 97 0.26 -6.98 13.59
N ALA A 98 1.13 -6.74 14.56
CA ALA A 98 2.48 -7.28 14.55
C ALA A 98 2.50 -8.82 14.75
N LYS A 99 1.60 -9.35 15.59
CA LYS A 99 1.44 -10.80 15.81
C LYS A 99 0.85 -11.48 14.58
N GLU A 100 -0.25 -10.97 14.07
CA GLU A 100 -0.99 -11.58 12.96
C GLU A 100 -0.28 -11.40 11.60
N ALA A 101 0.65 -10.45 11.48
CA ALA A 101 1.45 -10.28 10.27
C ALA A 101 2.22 -11.54 9.87
N ILE A 102 2.63 -12.35 10.86
CA ILE A 102 3.35 -13.62 10.63
C ILE A 102 2.44 -14.59 9.87
N ASP A 103 1.23 -14.82 10.40
CA ASP A 103 0.25 -15.72 9.78
C ASP A 103 -0.24 -15.19 8.44
N ALA A 104 -0.42 -13.87 8.32
CA ALA A 104 -0.83 -13.25 7.05
C ALA A 104 0.19 -13.46 5.91
N VAL A 105 1.49 -13.46 6.20
CA VAL A 105 2.54 -13.78 5.22
C VAL A 105 2.48 -15.25 4.83
N ILE A 106 2.32 -16.15 5.78
CA ILE A 106 2.19 -17.59 5.53
C ILE A 106 0.94 -17.90 4.70
N ASP A 107 -0.19 -17.26 5.00
CA ASP A 107 -1.43 -17.39 4.24
C ASP A 107 -1.24 -16.96 2.77
N LEU A 108 -0.57 -15.84 2.52
CA LEU A 108 -0.28 -15.38 1.17
C LEU A 108 0.67 -16.34 0.43
N GLU A 109 1.65 -16.90 1.12
CA GLU A 109 2.51 -17.95 0.57
C GLU A 109 1.69 -19.19 0.16
N ASN A 110 0.80 -19.66 1.04
CA ASN A 110 -0.09 -20.78 0.79
C ASN A 110 -1.08 -20.50 -0.35
N MET A 111 -1.46 -19.25 -0.55
CA MET A 111 -2.26 -18.79 -1.69
C MET A 111 -1.47 -18.75 -3.00
N GLY A 112 -0.13 -18.91 -2.96
CA GLY A 112 0.74 -18.96 -4.12
C GLY A 112 1.56 -17.70 -4.37
N LEU A 113 1.73 -16.82 -3.40
CA LEU A 113 2.60 -15.63 -3.55
C LEU A 113 4.08 -16.05 -3.60
N PRO A 114 4.81 -15.69 -4.68
CA PRO A 114 6.19 -16.13 -4.88
C PRO A 114 7.19 -15.22 -4.16
N PHE A 115 7.23 -15.27 -2.84
CA PHE A 115 8.25 -14.57 -2.07
C PHE A 115 9.67 -15.00 -2.46
N ASN A 116 10.63 -14.07 -2.43
CA ASN A 116 12.04 -14.40 -2.54
C ASN A 116 12.45 -15.39 -1.43
N ARG A 117 13.45 -16.25 -1.76
CA ARG A 117 13.91 -17.32 -0.87
C ARG A 117 15.36 -17.14 -0.49
N THR A 118 15.66 -17.53 0.74
CA THR A 118 17.05 -17.76 1.16
C THR A 118 17.60 -19.04 0.48
N PRO A 119 18.93 -19.27 0.48
CA PRO A 119 19.51 -20.52 -0.02
C PRO A 119 18.94 -21.78 0.63
N GLU A 120 18.47 -21.68 1.88
CA GLU A 120 17.83 -22.75 2.64
C GLU A 120 16.34 -22.93 2.33
N GLY A 121 15.79 -22.13 1.41
CA GLY A 121 14.39 -22.20 0.97
C GLY A 121 13.38 -21.49 1.85
N LYS A 122 13.81 -20.75 2.88
CA LYS A 122 12.93 -19.93 3.73
C LYS A 122 12.54 -18.64 2.98
N ILE A 123 11.41 -18.00 3.36
CA ILE A 123 11.07 -16.65 2.88
C ILE A 123 12.22 -15.70 3.25
N ASP A 124 12.78 -15.04 2.23
CA ASP A 124 13.81 -14.03 2.45
C ASP A 124 13.21 -12.73 2.96
N GLN A 125 13.99 -12.02 3.76
CA GLN A 125 13.58 -10.76 4.38
C GLN A 125 14.67 -9.70 4.15
N ARG A 126 14.24 -8.46 3.90
CA ARG A 126 15.15 -7.32 3.73
C ARG A 126 14.92 -6.23 4.75
N ARG A 127 15.92 -5.37 4.92
CA ARG A 127 15.83 -4.18 5.77
C ARG A 127 14.89 -3.15 5.17
N PHE A 128 14.22 -2.45 6.04
CA PHE A 128 13.30 -1.38 5.68
C PHE A 128 13.39 -0.25 6.70
N GLY A 129 13.06 0.99 6.31
CA GLY A 129 13.11 2.12 7.22
C GLY A 129 12.18 1.94 8.42
N GLY A 130 12.72 2.20 9.60
CA GLY A 130 11.99 2.05 10.84
C GLY A 130 11.91 0.62 11.40
N HIS A 131 12.38 -0.41 10.67
CA HIS A 131 12.44 -1.76 11.22
C HIS A 131 13.69 -1.94 12.09
N THR A 132 13.47 -2.13 13.39
CA THR A 132 14.57 -2.22 14.35
C THR A 132 14.45 -3.45 15.25
N ARG A 133 15.58 -3.92 15.76
CA ARG A 133 15.66 -4.90 16.83
C ARG A 133 16.01 -4.24 18.16
N ASP A 134 15.80 -4.96 19.27
CA ASP A 134 16.12 -4.51 20.61
C ASP A 134 15.54 -3.11 20.92
N HIS A 135 14.29 -2.84 20.49
CA HIS A 135 13.59 -1.58 20.74
C HIS A 135 14.38 -0.36 20.23
N GLY A 136 14.76 -0.39 18.95
CA GLY A 136 15.40 0.74 18.27
C GLY A 136 16.94 0.75 18.26
N LYS A 137 17.61 -0.31 18.74
CA LYS A 137 19.09 -0.32 18.84
C LYS A 137 19.80 -0.53 17.52
N ALA A 138 19.23 -1.34 16.61
CA ALA A 138 19.83 -1.60 15.31
C ALA A 138 18.77 -1.96 14.25
N PRO A 139 19.03 -1.75 12.95
CA PRO A 139 18.14 -2.21 11.89
C PRO A 139 17.99 -3.73 11.86
N VAL A 140 16.80 -4.23 11.48
CA VAL A 140 16.49 -5.65 11.32
C VAL A 140 15.87 -5.94 9.97
N ARG A 141 16.06 -7.15 9.44
CA ARG A 141 15.42 -7.66 8.23
C ARG A 141 14.07 -8.25 8.56
N ARG A 142 13.00 -7.49 8.31
CA ARG A 142 11.61 -7.88 8.62
C ARG A 142 10.70 -7.88 7.39
N ALA A 143 11.05 -7.15 6.33
CA ALA A 143 10.20 -7.05 5.15
C ALA A 143 10.31 -8.28 4.26
N CYS A 144 9.25 -9.08 4.18
CA CYS A 144 9.09 -10.20 3.23
C CYS A 144 8.76 -9.66 1.86
N TYR A 145 9.44 -10.07 0.80
CA TYR A 145 9.38 -9.39 -0.49
C TYR A 145 9.42 -10.35 -1.70
N ALA A 146 8.95 -9.85 -2.84
CA ALA A 146 9.11 -10.46 -4.14
C ALA A 146 9.75 -9.42 -5.07
N ALA A 147 11.08 -9.37 -5.13
CA ALA A 147 11.89 -8.32 -5.75
C ALA A 147 11.40 -6.91 -5.33
N ASP A 148 11.17 -6.00 -6.27
CA ASP A 148 10.50 -4.72 -6.06
C ASP A 148 9.06 -4.69 -6.62
N ARG A 149 8.45 -5.87 -6.75
CA ARG A 149 7.10 -6.13 -7.30
C ARG A 149 6.15 -6.77 -6.29
N THR A 150 6.44 -6.67 -5.02
CA THR A 150 5.67 -7.37 -3.97
C THR A 150 4.18 -7.08 -4.05
N GLY A 151 3.79 -5.83 -4.22
CA GLY A 151 2.39 -5.44 -4.34
C GLY A 151 1.70 -6.00 -5.59
N HIS A 152 2.41 -6.04 -6.72
CA HIS A 152 1.92 -6.67 -7.94
C HIS A 152 1.65 -8.17 -7.72
N MET A 153 2.58 -8.87 -7.08
CA MET A 153 2.42 -10.29 -6.78
C MET A 153 1.28 -10.54 -5.79
N ILE A 154 1.14 -9.73 -4.74
CA ILE A 154 0.00 -9.79 -3.80
C ILE A 154 -1.31 -9.64 -4.57
N LEU A 155 -1.42 -8.61 -5.41
CA LEU A 155 -2.65 -8.31 -6.13
C LEU A 155 -3.04 -9.44 -7.09
N GLN A 156 -2.09 -9.99 -7.85
CA GLN A 156 -2.32 -11.12 -8.74
C GLN A 156 -2.72 -12.39 -7.98
N THR A 157 -2.03 -12.69 -6.89
CA THR A 157 -2.33 -13.86 -6.04
C THR A 157 -3.74 -13.80 -5.47
N LEU A 158 -4.13 -12.65 -4.89
CA LEU A 158 -5.46 -12.47 -4.33
C LEU A 158 -6.53 -12.51 -5.41
N PHE A 159 -6.31 -11.87 -6.56
CA PHE A 159 -7.26 -11.88 -7.67
C PHE A 159 -7.49 -13.30 -8.21
N GLN A 160 -6.44 -14.09 -8.42
CA GLN A 160 -6.55 -15.48 -8.85
C GLN A 160 -7.35 -16.34 -7.85
N ASN A 161 -7.15 -16.13 -6.54
CA ASN A 161 -7.90 -16.83 -5.52
C ASN A 161 -9.38 -16.38 -5.48
N CYS A 162 -9.68 -15.11 -5.66
CA CYS A 162 -11.06 -14.63 -5.81
C CYS A 162 -11.75 -15.27 -7.02
N VAL A 163 -11.07 -15.34 -8.16
CA VAL A 163 -11.59 -16.01 -9.38
C VAL A 163 -11.85 -17.49 -9.12
N ARG A 164 -10.93 -18.20 -8.47
CA ARG A 164 -11.08 -19.60 -8.09
C ARG A 164 -12.28 -19.84 -7.19
N LEU A 165 -12.59 -18.91 -6.29
CA LEU A 165 -13.74 -18.97 -5.38
C LEU A 165 -15.04 -18.47 -6.01
N GLY A 166 -15.03 -18.02 -7.26
CA GLY A 166 -16.22 -17.52 -7.94
C GLY A 166 -16.78 -16.21 -7.39
N ILE A 167 -15.93 -15.35 -6.80
CA ILE A 167 -16.36 -14.05 -6.26
C ILE A 167 -16.95 -13.17 -7.37
N ASN A 168 -18.08 -12.52 -7.08
CA ASN A 168 -18.75 -11.63 -8.01
C ASN A 168 -18.06 -10.26 -8.05
N PHE A 169 -17.46 -9.91 -9.19
CA PHE A 169 -16.85 -8.60 -9.41
C PHE A 169 -17.73 -7.72 -10.31
N PHE A 170 -17.96 -6.50 -9.87
CA PHE A 170 -18.53 -5.40 -10.64
C PHE A 170 -17.39 -4.42 -10.95
N ASN A 171 -16.79 -4.61 -12.11
CA ASN A 171 -15.63 -3.82 -12.57
C ASN A 171 -16.10 -2.57 -13.29
N GLU A 172 -15.40 -1.44 -13.08
CA GLU A 172 -15.73 -0.14 -13.67
C GLU A 172 -17.09 0.40 -13.19
N TYR A 173 -17.45 0.05 -11.95
CA TYR A 173 -18.57 0.61 -11.22
C TYR A 173 -18.08 1.63 -10.19
N TYR A 174 -18.51 2.86 -10.32
CA TYR A 174 -18.15 3.93 -9.40
C TYR A 174 -19.21 4.12 -8.33
N VAL A 175 -18.86 3.82 -7.08
CA VAL A 175 -19.77 4.01 -5.94
C VAL A 175 -19.93 5.50 -5.65
N LEU A 176 -21.16 5.97 -5.73
CA LEU A 176 -21.55 7.37 -5.57
C LEU A 176 -21.90 7.70 -4.12
N ASP A 177 -22.60 6.79 -3.45
CA ASP A 177 -23.14 7.07 -2.11
C ASP A 177 -23.45 5.78 -1.33
N LEU A 178 -23.61 5.93 0.00
CA LEU A 178 -24.07 4.92 0.94
C LEU A 178 -25.56 5.06 1.16
N VAL A 179 -26.30 3.97 1.03
CA VAL A 179 -27.75 3.91 1.33
C VAL A 179 -27.92 3.70 2.83
N MET A 180 -28.69 4.56 3.47
CA MET A 180 -29.08 4.45 4.88
C MET A 180 -30.56 4.10 4.98
N THR A 181 -30.90 3.19 5.86
CA THR A 181 -32.29 2.81 6.16
C THR A 181 -32.53 3.00 7.67
N ASN A 182 -33.66 3.64 7.99
CA ASN A 182 -34.05 3.79 9.39
C ASN A 182 -34.69 2.49 9.89
N VAL A 183 -34.10 1.90 10.90
CA VAL A 183 -34.59 0.71 11.58
C VAL A 183 -34.80 1.06 13.06
N ASP A 184 -36.04 1.06 13.51
CA ASP A 184 -36.42 1.36 14.89
C ASP A 184 -35.87 2.71 15.40
N GLY A 185 -35.82 3.72 14.52
CA GLY A 185 -35.33 5.06 14.87
C GLY A 185 -33.81 5.23 14.75
N VAL A 186 -33.06 4.20 14.33
CA VAL A 186 -31.62 4.23 14.12
C VAL A 186 -31.31 4.10 12.63
N ASP A 187 -30.57 5.05 12.08
CA ASP A 187 -30.10 4.99 10.69
C ASP A 187 -28.94 3.98 10.58
N GLN A 188 -29.13 2.97 9.71
CA GLN A 188 -28.16 1.90 9.47
C GLN A 188 -27.79 1.81 8.00
N PRO A 189 -26.52 1.53 7.66
CA PRO A 189 -26.11 1.22 6.30
C PRO A 189 -26.83 -0.03 5.78
N SER A 190 -27.43 0.07 4.59
CA SER A 190 -28.19 -1.02 3.97
C SER A 190 -27.80 -1.33 2.53
N GLY A 191 -26.92 -0.54 1.94
CA GLY A 191 -26.49 -0.72 0.56
C GLY A 191 -25.60 0.42 0.07
N VAL A 192 -25.22 0.35 -1.20
CA VAL A 192 -24.52 1.43 -1.90
C VAL A 192 -25.18 1.70 -3.26
N VAL A 193 -25.08 2.94 -3.71
CA VAL A 193 -25.45 3.34 -5.07
C VAL A 193 -24.17 3.44 -5.90
N ALA A 194 -24.18 2.85 -7.08
CA ALA A 194 -23.07 2.94 -8.02
C ALA A 194 -23.57 3.26 -9.42
N ILE A 195 -22.69 3.83 -10.23
CA ILE A 195 -22.89 4.00 -11.66
C ILE A 195 -21.96 3.05 -12.42
N ASP A 196 -22.51 2.33 -13.38
CA ASP A 196 -21.72 1.62 -14.39
C ASP A 196 -21.07 2.67 -15.31
N LEU A 197 -19.75 2.72 -15.33
CA LEU A 197 -18.99 3.70 -16.12
C LEU A 197 -19.06 3.44 -17.62
N SER A 198 -19.46 2.25 -18.05
CA SER A 198 -19.58 1.87 -19.46
C SER A 198 -20.93 2.26 -20.04
N SER A 199 -22.03 2.06 -19.32
CA SER A 199 -23.40 2.32 -19.77
C SER A 199 -23.97 3.64 -19.24
N GLY A 200 -23.48 4.11 -18.09
CA GLY A 200 -24.06 5.25 -17.35
C GLY A 200 -25.30 4.87 -16.53
N GLU A 201 -25.63 3.59 -16.43
CA GLU A 201 -26.78 3.11 -15.68
C GLU A 201 -26.53 3.13 -14.18
N LEU A 202 -27.60 3.34 -13.41
CA LEU A 202 -27.55 3.35 -11.96
C LEU A 202 -27.87 1.97 -11.39
N HIS A 203 -27.06 1.58 -10.41
CA HIS A 203 -27.17 0.33 -9.70
C HIS A 203 -27.23 0.55 -8.19
N VAL A 204 -28.14 -0.14 -7.52
CA VAL A 204 -28.23 -0.19 -6.05
C VAL A 204 -27.86 -1.59 -5.60
N PHE A 205 -26.84 -1.70 -4.78
CA PHE A 205 -26.41 -2.94 -4.18
C PHE A 205 -26.87 -2.98 -2.72
N GLN A 206 -27.93 -3.72 -2.44
CA GLN A 206 -28.40 -3.94 -1.08
C GLN A 206 -27.58 -5.01 -0.40
N ALA A 207 -27.24 -4.81 0.88
CA ALA A 207 -26.42 -5.74 1.65
C ALA A 207 -26.73 -5.68 3.14
N LYS A 208 -26.47 -6.81 3.84
CA LYS A 208 -26.51 -6.89 5.30
C LYS A 208 -25.27 -6.29 5.95
N ALA A 209 -24.13 -6.37 5.26
CA ALA A 209 -22.87 -5.76 5.68
C ALA A 209 -22.16 -5.12 4.49
N ILE A 210 -21.49 -3.98 4.74
CA ILE A 210 -20.76 -3.22 3.73
C ILE A 210 -19.35 -2.96 4.24
N ILE A 211 -18.35 -3.31 3.44
CA ILE A 211 -16.94 -3.09 3.75
C ILE A 211 -16.39 -2.05 2.78
N PHE A 212 -15.95 -0.91 3.30
CA PHE A 212 -15.22 0.07 2.51
C PHE A 212 -13.73 -0.25 2.55
N ALA A 213 -13.19 -0.70 1.41
CA ALA A 213 -11.78 -1.02 1.19
C ALA A 213 -11.20 -0.15 0.05
N THR A 214 -11.54 1.14 0.05
CA THR A 214 -11.31 2.08 -1.04
C THR A 214 -9.88 2.62 -1.10
N GLY A 215 -9.01 2.18 -0.19
CA GLY A 215 -7.62 2.62 -0.11
C GLY A 215 -7.47 4.06 0.39
N GLY A 216 -6.32 4.65 0.11
CA GLY A 216 -5.98 5.99 0.57
C GLY A 216 -6.58 7.13 -0.27
N PHE A 217 -6.18 8.35 0.07
CA PHE A 217 -6.69 9.59 -0.53
C PHE A 217 -5.57 10.55 -0.98
N GLY A 218 -4.38 10.04 -1.25
CA GLY A 218 -3.20 10.87 -1.57
C GLY A 218 -3.34 11.78 -2.78
N LYS A 219 -4.31 11.54 -3.68
CA LYS A 219 -4.54 12.37 -4.86
C LYS A 219 -5.15 13.74 -4.55
N ILE A 220 -5.55 14.00 -3.30
CA ILE A 220 -5.91 15.34 -2.86
C ILE A 220 -4.70 16.28 -2.76
N TYR A 221 -3.47 15.74 -2.67
CA TYR A 221 -2.25 16.52 -2.59
C TYR A 221 -1.67 16.80 -3.97
N LYS A 222 -1.04 17.98 -4.13
CA LYS A 222 -0.43 18.43 -5.41
C LYS A 222 0.67 17.48 -5.87
N THR A 223 1.54 17.04 -4.96
CA THR A 223 2.63 16.09 -5.24
C THR A 223 2.35 14.80 -4.50
N THR A 224 2.23 13.70 -5.22
CA THR A 224 1.88 12.41 -4.66
C THR A 224 2.35 11.29 -5.55
N SER A 225 2.80 10.18 -4.95
CA SER A 225 3.07 8.91 -5.64
C SER A 225 1.81 8.03 -5.76
N ASN A 226 0.67 8.48 -5.24
CA ASN A 226 -0.57 7.72 -5.30
C ASN A 226 -1.17 7.71 -6.71
N ALA A 227 -1.81 6.61 -7.06
CA ALA A 227 -2.56 6.48 -8.31
C ALA A 227 -3.66 7.56 -8.41
N HIS A 228 -3.97 7.98 -9.64
CA HIS A 228 -5.00 8.99 -9.93
C HIS A 228 -6.38 8.63 -9.38
N THR A 229 -6.62 7.37 -9.08
CA THR A 229 -7.89 6.84 -8.57
C THR A 229 -8.04 6.92 -7.06
N LEU A 230 -7.00 7.28 -6.31
CA LEU A 230 -7.04 7.44 -4.85
C LEU A 230 -7.46 8.86 -4.47
N THR A 231 -8.71 9.17 -4.73
CA THR A 231 -9.32 10.50 -4.63
C THR A 231 -10.07 10.74 -3.32
N GLY A 232 -10.14 9.73 -2.43
CA GLY A 232 -10.79 9.85 -1.12
C GLY A 232 -12.32 9.70 -1.15
N ASP A 233 -12.86 9.15 -2.23
CA ASP A 233 -14.32 9.03 -2.40
C ASP A 233 -14.97 8.24 -1.27
N GLY A 234 -14.40 7.09 -0.88
CA GLY A 234 -14.93 6.27 0.20
C GLY A 234 -14.98 7.00 1.54
N VAL A 235 -13.89 7.67 1.90
CA VAL A 235 -13.82 8.50 3.11
C VAL A 235 -14.86 9.62 3.05
N GLY A 236 -14.96 10.30 1.89
CA GLY A 236 -15.93 11.38 1.69
C GLY A 236 -17.38 10.91 1.79
N ILE A 237 -17.72 9.71 1.28
CA ILE A 237 -19.04 9.12 1.39
C ILE A 237 -19.39 8.86 2.87
N ILE A 238 -18.53 8.22 3.61
CA ILE A 238 -18.73 7.90 5.03
C ILE A 238 -18.92 9.17 5.85
N TRP A 239 -18.05 10.18 5.63
CA TRP A 239 -18.13 11.47 6.33
C TRP A 239 -19.44 12.20 6.05
N ARG A 240 -19.92 12.25 4.79
CA ARG A 240 -21.18 12.90 4.43
C ARG A 240 -22.40 12.26 5.08
N LYS A 241 -22.33 10.98 5.46
CA LYS A 241 -23.40 10.28 6.20
C LYS A 241 -23.33 10.50 7.71
N GLY A 242 -22.37 11.30 8.20
CA GLY A 242 -22.20 11.54 9.63
C GLY A 242 -21.64 10.35 10.40
N LEU A 243 -21.05 9.37 9.70
CA LEU A 243 -20.39 8.25 10.33
C LEU A 243 -18.97 8.61 10.76
N PRO A 244 -18.46 8.04 11.87
CA PRO A 244 -17.14 8.39 12.39
C PRO A 244 -16.01 7.95 11.44
N LEU A 245 -14.93 8.71 11.45
CA LEU A 245 -13.66 8.39 10.81
C LEU A 245 -12.58 8.37 11.90
N GLU A 246 -11.63 7.46 11.77
CA GLU A 246 -10.55 7.25 12.73
C GLU A 246 -9.20 7.39 12.05
N ASP A 247 -8.18 7.80 12.81
CA ASP A 247 -6.77 7.84 12.41
C ASP A 247 -6.47 8.73 11.19
N MET A 248 -7.27 9.76 10.97
CA MET A 248 -7.14 10.65 9.80
C MET A 248 -5.85 11.46 9.79
N GLU A 249 -5.17 11.61 10.93
CA GLU A 249 -3.87 12.25 11.08
C GLU A 249 -2.71 11.39 10.58
N PHE A 250 -2.86 10.07 10.47
CA PHE A 250 -1.80 9.15 10.05
C PHE A 250 -1.67 9.08 8.53
N PHE A 251 -1.43 10.23 7.90
CA PHE A 251 -1.11 10.30 6.48
C PHE A 251 0.41 10.35 6.29
N GLN A 252 0.98 9.34 5.60
CA GLN A 252 2.42 9.24 5.39
C GLN A 252 2.81 9.57 3.94
N PHE A 253 3.75 10.51 3.75
CA PHE A 253 4.39 10.76 2.47
C PHE A 253 5.57 9.80 2.27
N HIS A 254 5.67 9.21 1.08
CA HIS A 254 6.88 8.46 0.71
C HIS A 254 8.02 9.43 0.38
N PRO A 255 9.20 9.31 1.02
CA PRO A 255 10.26 10.32 0.87
C PRO A 255 10.92 10.31 -0.50
N THR A 256 11.02 9.15 -1.16
CA THR A 256 11.74 9.02 -2.42
C THR A 256 10.81 8.80 -3.61
N GLY A 257 10.90 9.71 -4.58
CA GLY A 257 10.20 9.64 -5.86
C GLY A 257 11.04 10.31 -6.94
N LEU A 258 10.82 9.94 -8.20
CA LEU A 258 11.49 10.57 -9.34
C LEU A 258 11.15 12.05 -9.40
N ALA A 259 12.18 12.91 -9.39
CA ALA A 259 12.02 14.35 -9.42
C ALA A 259 11.19 14.80 -10.63
N GLY A 260 10.22 15.69 -10.40
CA GLY A 260 9.31 16.22 -11.42
C GLY A 260 8.19 15.28 -11.84
N LEU A 261 8.30 13.96 -11.66
CA LEU A 261 7.31 12.97 -12.09
C LEU A 261 6.48 12.39 -10.92
N GLY A 262 7.05 12.35 -9.72
CA GLY A 262 6.39 11.78 -8.54
C GLY A 262 6.25 10.26 -8.56
N ILE A 263 6.89 9.56 -9.50
CA ILE A 263 6.92 8.09 -9.54
C ILE A 263 7.69 7.58 -8.33
N LEU A 264 7.09 6.66 -7.58
CA LEU A 264 7.66 6.12 -6.36
C LEU A 264 8.96 5.35 -6.65
N LEU A 265 10.03 5.69 -5.93
CA LEU A 265 11.24 4.88 -5.83
C LEU A 265 11.20 4.09 -4.53
N THR A 266 11.21 2.77 -4.64
CA THR A 266 11.04 1.87 -3.49
C THR A 266 12.01 2.20 -2.35
N GLU A 267 11.51 2.17 -1.13
CA GLU A 267 12.35 2.21 0.06
C GLU A 267 13.31 1.01 0.14
N GLY A 268 12.97 -0.08 -0.55
CA GLY A 268 13.87 -1.22 -0.73
C GLY A 268 15.24 -0.83 -1.27
N ALA A 269 15.35 0.23 -2.08
CA ALA A 269 16.65 0.75 -2.53
C ALA A 269 17.55 1.14 -1.35
N ARG A 270 17.00 1.89 -0.38
CA ARG A 270 17.74 2.25 0.85
C ARG A 270 17.97 1.03 1.75
N GLY A 271 17.04 0.08 1.73
CA GLY A 271 17.19 -1.22 2.39
C GLY A 271 18.33 -2.06 1.85
N GLU A 272 18.58 -2.03 0.55
CA GLU A 272 19.71 -2.68 -0.11
C GLU A 272 21.02 -1.86 0.02
N GLY A 273 20.95 -0.62 0.53
CA GLY A 273 22.12 0.20 0.85
C GLY A 273 22.24 1.50 0.05
N ALA A 274 21.26 1.89 -0.77
CA ALA A 274 21.29 3.16 -1.46
C ALA A 274 21.39 4.36 -0.50
N ILE A 275 22.09 5.40 -0.91
CA ILE A 275 22.49 6.54 -0.07
C ILE A 275 21.83 7.82 -0.58
N LEU A 276 21.25 8.60 0.33
CA LEU A 276 20.76 9.95 0.02
C LEU A 276 21.89 10.97 0.09
N ARG A 277 22.11 11.70 -1.02
CA ARG A 277 23.14 12.72 -1.13
C ARG A 277 22.57 14.08 -1.53
N ASN A 278 23.08 15.14 -0.94
CA ASN A 278 22.81 16.51 -1.38
C ASN A 278 23.67 16.90 -2.60
N ALA A 279 23.53 18.13 -3.09
CA ALA A 279 24.27 18.65 -4.25
C ALA A 279 25.81 18.61 -4.11
N SER A 280 26.33 18.64 -2.88
CA SER A 280 27.76 18.54 -2.62
C SER A 280 28.28 17.10 -2.53
N GLY A 281 27.40 16.11 -2.68
CA GLY A 281 27.72 14.69 -2.53
C GLY A 281 27.74 14.21 -1.07
N GLU A 282 27.40 15.04 -0.10
CA GLU A 282 27.34 14.67 1.31
C GLU A 282 26.19 13.68 1.57
N ARG A 283 26.45 12.59 2.29
CA ARG A 283 25.45 11.70 2.86
C ARG A 283 24.79 12.37 4.06
N PHE A 284 23.86 13.29 3.83
CA PHE A 284 23.32 14.19 4.84
C PHE A 284 22.58 13.47 5.97
N MET A 285 22.04 12.28 5.74
CA MET A 285 21.37 11.50 6.78
C MET A 285 22.28 11.09 7.93
N GLU A 286 23.59 11.06 7.75
CA GLU A 286 24.55 10.83 8.86
C GLU A 286 24.52 11.94 9.91
N ARG A 287 24.19 13.18 9.48
CA ARG A 287 24.06 14.34 10.36
C ARG A 287 22.75 14.34 11.13
N TYR A 288 21.65 13.91 10.47
CA TYR A 288 20.32 13.97 11.06
C TYR A 288 19.96 12.71 11.87
N ALA A 289 20.39 11.55 11.44
CA ALA A 289 20.08 10.26 12.05
C ALA A 289 21.32 9.35 12.10
N PRO A 290 22.33 9.67 12.92
CA PRO A 290 23.67 9.04 12.88
C PRO A 290 23.64 7.52 13.08
N THR A 291 22.66 6.98 13.80
CA THR A 291 22.57 5.54 14.10
C THR A 291 22.01 4.74 12.92
N ILE A 292 20.88 5.18 12.36
CA ILE A 292 20.10 4.45 11.34
C ILE A 292 20.21 5.06 9.94
N LYS A 293 20.75 6.27 9.85
CA LYS A 293 21.07 6.99 8.61
C LYS A 293 19.89 6.99 7.60
N ASP A 294 20.11 6.52 6.39
CA ASP A 294 19.11 6.47 5.31
C ASP A 294 17.96 5.50 5.60
N LEU A 295 18.06 4.66 6.63
CA LEU A 295 17.01 3.77 7.14
C LEU A 295 16.17 4.41 8.26
N ALA A 296 16.28 5.72 8.47
CA ALA A 296 15.38 6.45 9.36
C ALA A 296 13.91 6.31 8.89
N PRO A 297 12.93 6.45 9.79
CA PRO A 297 11.51 6.49 9.43
C PRO A 297 11.21 7.48 8.31
N ARG A 298 10.19 7.20 7.51
CA ARG A 298 9.89 7.95 6.28
C ARG A 298 9.65 9.43 6.52
N ASP A 299 8.95 9.78 7.59
CA ASP A 299 8.67 11.17 7.98
C ASP A 299 9.96 11.93 8.31
N ILE A 300 10.89 11.30 9.02
CA ILE A 300 12.20 11.88 9.33
C ILE A 300 12.99 12.10 8.05
N VAL A 301 13.07 11.11 7.17
CA VAL A 301 13.78 11.24 5.89
C VAL A 301 13.17 12.35 5.05
N ALA A 302 11.84 12.40 4.91
CA ALA A 302 11.16 13.43 4.13
C ALA A 302 11.45 14.85 4.67
N ARG A 303 11.36 15.04 5.99
CA ARG A 303 11.67 16.33 6.64
C ARG A 303 13.13 16.75 6.42
N CYS A 304 14.07 15.79 6.54
CA CYS A 304 15.50 16.08 6.31
C CYS A 304 15.77 16.48 4.84
N MET A 305 15.13 15.80 3.87
CA MET A 305 15.24 16.17 2.45
C MET A 305 14.72 17.59 2.20
N VAL A 306 13.54 17.92 2.76
CA VAL A 306 12.98 19.27 2.66
C VAL A 306 13.92 20.31 3.27
N GLN A 307 14.55 20.00 4.40
CA GLN A 307 15.51 20.90 5.05
C GLN A 307 16.76 21.11 4.19
N GLU A 308 17.33 20.05 3.57
CA GLU A 308 18.46 20.18 2.64
C GLU A 308 18.13 21.11 1.47
N VAL A 309 16.94 20.94 0.88
CA VAL A 309 16.45 21.80 -0.21
C VAL A 309 16.24 23.24 0.27
N ALA A 310 15.56 23.44 1.40
CA ALA A 310 15.27 24.78 1.96
C ALA A 310 16.54 25.57 2.31
N GLU A 311 17.59 24.88 2.76
CA GLU A 311 18.88 25.47 3.09
C GLU A 311 19.81 25.64 1.87
N GLY A 312 19.31 25.35 0.66
CA GLY A 312 20.02 25.58 -0.61
C GLY A 312 21.03 24.50 -0.98
N ARG A 313 21.04 23.36 -0.30
CA ARG A 313 21.87 22.19 -0.61
C ARG A 313 21.18 21.17 -1.53
N GLY A 314 20.00 21.49 -2.04
CA GLY A 314 19.34 20.72 -3.07
C GLY A 314 20.13 20.64 -4.37
N ALA A 315 19.90 19.56 -5.13
CA ALA A 315 20.53 19.29 -6.43
C ALA A 315 19.68 19.81 -7.59
N GLY A 316 20.28 19.81 -8.78
CA GLY A 316 19.65 20.24 -10.02
C GLY A 316 19.60 21.77 -10.21
N PRO A 317 19.07 22.21 -11.36
CA PRO A 317 19.06 23.63 -11.72
C PRO A 317 18.19 24.48 -10.78
N ASN A 318 17.13 23.89 -10.23
CA ASN A 318 16.22 24.58 -9.30
C ASN A 318 16.57 24.33 -7.83
N LYS A 319 17.55 23.46 -7.53
CA LYS A 319 17.93 23.03 -6.18
C LYS A 319 16.77 22.45 -5.38
N ASP A 320 15.87 21.70 -6.02
CA ASP A 320 14.59 21.25 -5.48
C ASP A 320 14.47 19.73 -5.28
N TYR A 321 15.59 18.99 -5.45
CA TYR A 321 15.66 17.56 -5.17
C TYR A 321 17.01 17.16 -4.54
N VAL A 322 17.15 15.89 -4.16
CA VAL A 322 18.40 15.26 -3.69
C VAL A 322 18.68 14.01 -4.52
N TYR A 323 19.90 13.51 -4.52
CA TYR A 323 20.26 12.27 -5.21
C TYR A 323 19.96 11.04 -4.35
N LEU A 324 19.51 9.95 -5.00
CA LEU A 324 19.51 8.60 -4.46
C LEU A 324 20.62 7.81 -5.17
N ASP A 325 21.78 7.72 -4.51
CA ASP A 325 22.98 7.08 -5.05
C ASP A 325 22.94 5.56 -4.83
N CYS A 326 22.84 4.82 -5.93
CA CYS A 326 22.85 3.36 -5.99
C CYS A 326 24.12 2.80 -6.62
N THR A 327 25.05 3.64 -7.08
CA THR A 327 26.20 3.25 -7.91
C THR A 327 27.13 2.22 -7.27
N HIS A 328 27.24 2.26 -5.95
CA HIS A 328 28.09 1.34 -5.18
C HIS A 328 27.47 -0.05 -4.94
N LEU A 329 26.18 -0.25 -5.28
CA LEU A 329 25.51 -1.55 -5.12
C LEU A 329 25.88 -2.54 -6.22
N GLY A 330 26.26 -2.03 -7.40
CA GLY A 330 26.60 -2.83 -8.58
C GLY A 330 25.40 -3.36 -9.36
N ALA A 331 25.65 -3.73 -10.62
CA ALA A 331 24.61 -4.15 -11.55
C ALA A 331 23.82 -5.38 -11.08
N GLU A 332 24.47 -6.36 -10.45
CA GLU A 332 23.85 -7.60 -10.00
C GLU A 332 22.72 -7.30 -8.98
N VAL A 333 22.96 -6.46 -7.99
CA VAL A 333 21.95 -6.10 -6.98
C VAL A 333 20.81 -5.31 -7.62
N LEU A 334 21.14 -4.33 -8.48
CA LEU A 334 20.16 -3.48 -9.13
C LEU A 334 19.23 -4.29 -10.05
N GLU A 335 19.77 -5.22 -10.83
CA GLU A 335 18.99 -6.00 -11.79
C GLU A 335 18.21 -7.17 -11.16
N THR A 336 18.69 -7.72 -10.03
CA THR A 336 18.02 -8.85 -9.38
C THR A 336 17.06 -8.47 -8.28
N LYS A 337 17.37 -7.42 -7.50
CA LYS A 337 16.57 -7.00 -6.33
C LYS A 337 15.74 -5.74 -6.57
N LEU A 338 16.14 -4.90 -7.51
CA LEU A 338 15.55 -3.60 -7.80
C LEU A 338 15.29 -3.39 -9.32
N PRO A 339 14.79 -4.39 -10.05
CA PRO A 339 14.68 -4.31 -11.51
C PRO A 339 13.78 -3.18 -11.98
N ASP A 340 12.62 -2.96 -11.31
CA ASP A 340 11.65 -1.96 -11.74
C ASP A 340 12.19 -0.53 -11.58
N ILE A 341 12.83 -0.19 -10.45
CA ILE A 341 13.38 1.15 -10.28
C ILE A 341 14.55 1.41 -11.21
N THR A 342 15.34 0.38 -11.52
CA THR A 342 16.45 0.45 -12.49
C THR A 342 15.90 0.78 -13.89
N GLU A 343 14.84 0.09 -14.30
CA GLU A 343 14.15 0.35 -15.56
C GLU A 343 13.50 1.74 -15.58
N PHE A 344 12.87 2.16 -14.47
CA PHE A 344 12.24 3.48 -14.38
C PHE A 344 13.26 4.61 -14.52
N ALA A 345 14.42 4.52 -13.86
CA ALA A 345 15.48 5.50 -13.98
C ALA A 345 15.98 5.60 -15.43
N ARG A 346 16.25 4.47 -16.06
CA ARG A 346 16.69 4.41 -17.46
C ARG A 346 15.63 4.97 -18.43
N THR A 347 14.37 4.59 -18.25
CA THR A 347 13.27 4.93 -19.17
C THR A 347 12.80 6.37 -19.01
N TYR A 348 12.61 6.84 -17.79
CA TYR A 348 11.97 8.13 -17.53
C TYR A 348 12.94 9.28 -17.27
N LEU A 349 14.13 8.99 -16.77
CA LEU A 349 15.16 10.02 -16.52
C LEU A 349 16.33 9.95 -17.49
N GLY A 350 16.51 8.84 -18.22
CA GLY A 350 17.69 8.59 -19.04
C GLY A 350 18.95 8.38 -18.21
N VAL A 351 18.82 8.01 -16.94
CA VAL A 351 19.91 7.80 -15.97
C VAL A 351 20.12 6.30 -15.76
N ASP A 352 21.36 5.83 -15.82
CA ASP A 352 21.69 4.45 -15.43
C ASP A 352 22.14 4.41 -13.97
N PRO A 353 21.34 3.89 -13.04
CA PRO A 353 21.65 3.87 -11.61
C PRO A 353 22.85 2.98 -11.25
N VAL A 354 23.41 2.23 -12.21
CA VAL A 354 24.68 1.51 -12.04
C VAL A 354 25.86 2.48 -12.06
N THR A 355 25.77 3.56 -12.83
CA THR A 355 26.88 4.48 -13.08
C THR A 355 26.64 5.92 -12.62
N GLU A 356 25.36 6.30 -12.41
CA GLU A 356 24.97 7.66 -12.07
C GLU A 356 23.95 7.64 -10.91
N PRO A 357 24.00 8.63 -9.98
CA PRO A 357 23.09 8.75 -8.86
C PRO A 357 21.71 9.29 -9.27
#